data_0dd2a110fcefb65b91892fdae59439fe
#
_entry.id   0dd2a110fcefb65b91892fdae59439fe
#
_cell.length_a   1.000
_cell.length_b   1.000
_cell.length_c   1.000
_cell.angle_alpha   90.00
_cell.angle_beta   90.00
_cell.angle_gamma   90.00
#
_symmetry.space_group_name_H-M   'P 1'
#
loop_
_entity.id
_entity.type
_entity.pdbx_description
1 polymer ?
#
loop_
_entity_poly.entity_id
_entity_poly.type
_entity_poly.pdbx_seq_one_letter_code
_entity_poly.pdbx_strand_id
1 'polypeptide(L)'
;AKSLPLSKFQVINVDDTYEELLKASGLGMKQKDFDPEQLSQAGKLMAQAQKSTKEKYAKALENLNDIIIDGTGAASRPLLKKKAELEALGYETMMVMIYVSPITSLERNANRERSLMPGIVLRTWRDINSNIETYEQAFGDNLVVINNDPKDADKSFDPQEIKRRFFDTSKAKGKPKTPEEIEKAKADIAQLNKDIELAIQQQPKFTPAATAVAKIKAFIK
;
A
#
# COMPACT_ATOMS: atom_id res chain seq x y z
N ALA A 1 -15.22 16.99 -14.38
CA ALA A 1 -15.00 15.56 -14.57
C ALA A 1 -16.21 14.81 -14.01
N LYS A 2 -16.93 14.02 -14.83
CA LYS A 2 -18.00 13.16 -14.30
C LYS A 2 -17.32 12.10 -13.43
N SER A 3 -17.70 12.03 -12.16
CA SER A 3 -17.24 11.01 -11.23
C SER A 3 -17.55 9.60 -11.77
N LEU A 4 -16.65 8.65 -11.51
CA LEU A 4 -16.94 7.24 -11.75
C LEU A 4 -18.10 6.81 -10.83
N PRO A 5 -19.02 5.92 -11.27
CA PRO A 5 -20.16 5.48 -10.46
C PRO A 5 -19.72 4.48 -9.37
N LEU A 6 -18.77 4.87 -8.54
CA LEU A 6 -18.20 4.01 -7.50
C LEU A 6 -19.20 3.61 -6.41
N SER A 7 -20.33 4.34 -6.31
CA SER A 7 -21.40 4.03 -5.36
C SER A 7 -22.11 2.69 -5.63
N LYS A 8 -21.93 2.10 -6.82
CA LYS A 8 -22.47 0.78 -7.15
C LYS A 8 -21.60 -0.37 -6.61
N PHE A 9 -20.36 -0.07 -6.24
CA PHE A 9 -19.41 -1.08 -5.80
C PHE A 9 -19.41 -1.23 -4.28
N GLN A 10 -19.28 -2.48 -3.83
CA GLN A 10 -18.96 -2.77 -2.45
C GLN A 10 -17.44 -2.61 -2.26
N VAL A 11 -17.04 -1.61 -1.48
CA VAL A 11 -15.62 -1.40 -1.16
C VAL A 11 -15.20 -2.35 -0.04
N ILE A 12 -14.14 -3.11 -0.29
CA ILE A 12 -13.51 -4.05 0.63
C ILE A 12 -12.15 -3.46 1.01
N ASN A 13 -12.10 -2.79 2.15
CA ASN A 13 -10.91 -2.15 2.70
C ASN A 13 -10.74 -2.53 4.17
N VAL A 14 -9.53 -3.00 4.54
CA VAL A 14 -9.22 -3.35 5.93
C VAL A 14 -8.87 -2.11 6.76
N ASP A 15 -8.31 -1.09 6.11
CA ASP A 15 -7.82 0.12 6.80
C ASP A 15 -8.97 0.91 7.43
N ASP A 16 -10.13 1.03 6.77
CA ASP A 16 -11.30 1.73 7.31
C ASP A 16 -11.74 1.10 8.65
N THR A 17 -11.93 -0.21 8.66
CA THR A 17 -12.32 -0.95 9.88
C THR A 17 -11.23 -0.86 10.96
N TYR A 18 -9.95 -0.91 10.55
CA TYR A 18 -8.84 -0.80 11.48
C TYR A 18 -8.75 0.59 12.13
N GLU A 19 -8.95 1.65 11.36
CA GLU A 19 -8.96 3.02 11.88
C GLU A 19 -10.11 3.27 12.86
N GLU A 20 -11.30 2.73 12.58
CA GLU A 20 -12.43 2.75 13.52
C GLU A 20 -12.07 2.06 14.85
N LEU A 21 -11.47 0.88 14.79
CA LEU A 21 -11.04 0.14 15.97
C LEU A 21 -9.94 0.87 16.76
N LEU A 22 -8.97 1.48 16.09
CA LEU A 22 -7.93 2.29 16.73
C LEU A 22 -8.55 3.50 17.46
N LYS A 23 -9.46 4.21 16.84
CA LYS A 23 -10.17 5.35 17.45
C LYS A 23 -10.97 4.91 18.69
N ALA A 24 -11.71 3.81 18.57
CA ALA A 24 -12.50 3.26 19.68
C ALA A 24 -11.65 2.77 20.86
N SER A 25 -10.42 2.30 20.60
CA SER A 25 -9.51 1.80 21.63
C SER A 25 -8.77 2.90 22.41
N GLY A 26 -8.79 4.14 21.94
CA GLY A 26 -8.04 5.25 22.53
C GLY A 26 -6.52 5.21 22.31
N LEU A 27 -5.99 4.27 21.51
CA LEU A 27 -4.56 4.15 21.22
C LEU A 27 -3.97 5.32 20.42
N GLY A 28 -4.82 6.09 19.75
CA GLY A 28 -4.37 7.11 18.80
C GLY A 28 -3.98 6.52 17.45
N MET A 29 -3.58 7.40 16.49
CA MET A 29 -3.41 7.02 15.09
C MET A 29 -1.94 6.96 14.65
N LYS A 30 -1.02 7.53 15.42
CA LYS A 30 0.40 7.64 15.05
C LYS A 30 1.20 6.43 15.53
N GLN A 31 1.12 5.32 14.81
CA GLN A 31 1.79 4.07 15.17
C GLN A 31 3.32 4.19 15.34
N LYS A 32 3.94 5.18 14.69
CA LYS A 32 5.38 5.47 14.87
C LYS A 32 5.75 5.85 16.30
N ASP A 33 4.78 6.34 17.08
CA ASP A 33 4.96 6.81 18.45
C ASP A 33 4.54 5.74 19.49
N PHE A 34 4.05 4.56 19.05
CA PHE A 34 3.58 3.49 19.90
C PHE A 34 4.73 2.79 20.66
N ASP A 35 4.50 2.51 21.93
CA ASP A 35 5.35 1.61 22.69
C ASP A 35 5.08 0.12 22.33
N PRO A 36 5.87 -0.85 22.86
CA PRO A 36 5.69 -2.26 22.53
C PRO A 36 4.33 -2.85 22.91
N GLU A 37 3.70 -2.37 23.99
CA GLU A 37 2.39 -2.83 24.42
C GLU A 37 1.30 -2.31 23.50
N GLN A 38 1.35 -1.02 23.16
CA GLN A 38 0.47 -0.38 22.18
C GLN A 38 0.59 -1.04 20.80
N LEU A 39 1.80 -1.38 20.35
CA LEU A 39 2.02 -2.12 19.10
C LEU A 39 1.38 -3.52 19.15
N SER A 40 1.48 -4.22 20.27
CA SER A 40 0.83 -5.52 20.46
C SER A 40 -0.69 -5.40 20.39
N GLN A 41 -1.26 -4.40 21.05
CA GLN A 41 -2.69 -4.13 21.03
C GLN A 41 -3.16 -3.74 19.62
N ALA A 42 -2.44 -2.86 18.94
CA ALA A 42 -2.72 -2.48 17.57
C ALA A 42 -2.71 -3.70 16.61
N GLY A 43 -1.79 -4.65 16.83
CA GLY A 43 -1.75 -5.92 16.11
C GLY A 43 -3.01 -6.77 16.28
N LYS A 44 -3.56 -6.83 17.50
CA LYS A 44 -4.84 -7.54 17.77
C LYS A 44 -6.01 -6.86 17.08
N LEU A 45 -6.06 -5.52 17.09
CA LEU A 45 -7.10 -4.75 16.39
C LEU A 45 -7.00 -4.94 14.87
N MET A 46 -5.79 -5.01 14.30
CA MET A 46 -5.58 -5.32 12.89
C MET A 46 -6.10 -6.72 12.54
N ALA A 47 -5.83 -7.72 13.36
CA ALA A 47 -6.37 -9.07 13.15
C ALA A 47 -7.90 -9.10 13.19
N GLN A 48 -8.52 -8.33 14.08
CA GLN A 48 -9.98 -8.17 14.15
C GLN A 48 -10.51 -7.47 12.89
N ALA A 49 -9.87 -6.40 12.42
CA ALA A 49 -10.23 -5.72 11.18
C ALA A 49 -10.15 -6.65 9.96
N GLN A 50 -9.09 -7.44 9.87
CA GLN A 50 -8.92 -8.43 8.80
C GLN A 50 -10.04 -9.49 8.80
N LYS A 51 -10.45 -9.97 9.99
CA LYS A 51 -11.56 -10.93 10.11
C LYS A 51 -12.86 -10.31 9.62
N SER A 52 -13.22 -9.11 10.10
CA SER A 52 -14.43 -8.40 9.66
C SER A 52 -14.43 -8.12 8.15
N THR A 53 -13.28 -7.75 7.59
CA THR A 53 -13.15 -7.50 6.15
C THR A 53 -13.32 -8.78 5.33
N LYS A 54 -12.85 -9.93 5.81
CA LYS A 54 -13.11 -11.23 5.17
C LYS A 54 -14.60 -11.58 5.15
N GLU A 55 -15.32 -11.30 6.24
CA GLU A 55 -16.76 -11.53 6.32
C GLU A 55 -17.52 -10.61 5.35
N LYS A 56 -17.15 -9.32 5.28
CA LYS A 56 -17.69 -8.37 4.30
C LYS A 56 -17.47 -8.84 2.85
N TYR A 57 -16.26 -9.34 2.56
CA TYR A 57 -15.91 -9.86 1.24
C TYR A 57 -16.74 -11.10 0.88
N ALA A 58 -16.85 -12.08 1.78
CA ALA A 58 -17.66 -13.27 1.55
C ALA A 58 -19.13 -12.93 1.26
N LYS A 59 -19.72 -12.03 2.07
CA LYS A 59 -21.08 -11.56 1.87
C LYS A 59 -21.27 -10.79 0.55
N ALA A 60 -20.27 -10.02 0.12
CA ALA A 60 -20.32 -9.35 -1.17
C ALA A 60 -20.37 -10.34 -2.35
N LEU A 61 -19.61 -11.44 -2.28
CA LEU A 61 -19.63 -12.50 -3.27
C LEU A 61 -20.94 -13.31 -3.27
N GLU A 62 -21.48 -13.62 -2.09
CA GLU A 62 -22.80 -14.29 -1.96
C GLU A 62 -23.92 -13.46 -2.60
N ASN A 63 -23.83 -12.14 -2.52
CA ASN A 63 -24.80 -11.23 -3.11
C ASN A 63 -24.51 -10.86 -4.58
N LEU A 64 -23.44 -11.42 -5.17
CA LEU A 64 -22.98 -11.11 -6.53
C LEU A 64 -22.73 -9.61 -6.76
N ASN A 65 -22.26 -8.92 -5.73
CA ASN A 65 -21.98 -7.49 -5.83
C ASN A 65 -20.73 -7.23 -6.68
N ASP A 66 -20.73 -6.14 -7.43
CA ASP A 66 -19.50 -5.56 -7.95
C ASP A 66 -18.64 -5.06 -6.79
N ILE A 67 -17.33 -5.37 -6.79
CA ILE A 67 -16.44 -5.11 -5.67
C ILE A 67 -15.22 -4.29 -6.08
N ILE A 68 -14.81 -3.40 -5.18
CA ILE A 68 -13.48 -2.77 -5.21
C ILE A 68 -12.70 -3.31 -4.02
N ILE A 69 -11.57 -3.97 -4.29
CA ILE A 69 -10.66 -4.42 -3.25
C ILE A 69 -9.54 -3.38 -3.15
N ASP A 70 -9.58 -2.60 -2.07
CA ASP A 70 -8.55 -1.60 -1.79
C ASP A 70 -7.43 -2.22 -0.95
N GLY A 71 -6.21 -2.07 -1.40
CA GLY A 71 -5.03 -2.61 -0.75
C GLY A 71 -3.73 -2.13 -1.39
N THR A 72 -2.61 -2.39 -0.73
CA THR A 72 -1.31 -1.88 -1.15
C THR A 72 -0.74 -2.54 -2.41
N GLY A 73 -1.14 -3.76 -2.73
CA GLY A 73 -0.53 -4.52 -3.83
C GLY A 73 0.93 -4.96 -3.58
N ALA A 74 1.41 -4.93 -2.33
CA ALA A 74 2.79 -5.30 -2.02
C ALA A 74 3.04 -6.82 -2.11
N ALA A 75 2.01 -7.65 -1.98
CA ALA A 75 2.11 -9.10 -2.04
C ALA A 75 1.38 -9.63 -3.29
N SER A 76 2.13 -9.94 -4.34
CA SER A 76 1.55 -10.38 -5.63
C SER A 76 0.86 -11.73 -5.54
N ARG A 77 1.46 -12.72 -4.86
CA ARG A 77 0.92 -14.08 -4.79
C ARG A 77 -0.53 -14.16 -4.25
N PRO A 78 -0.87 -13.60 -3.06
CA PRO A 78 -2.25 -13.63 -2.58
C PRO A 78 -3.20 -12.78 -3.44
N LEU A 79 -2.72 -11.70 -4.06
CA LEU A 79 -3.51 -10.87 -4.97
C LEU A 79 -3.89 -11.66 -6.23
N LEU A 80 -2.92 -12.33 -6.88
CA LEU A 80 -3.17 -13.13 -8.07
C LEU A 80 -4.03 -14.37 -7.78
N LYS A 81 -3.88 -14.99 -6.60
CA LYS A 81 -4.77 -16.05 -6.16
C LYS A 81 -6.21 -15.56 -6.08
N LYS A 82 -6.43 -14.39 -5.47
CA LYS A 82 -7.77 -13.79 -5.38
C LYS A 82 -8.33 -13.42 -6.76
N LYS A 83 -7.49 -12.90 -7.67
CA LYS A 83 -7.88 -12.66 -9.07
C LYS A 83 -8.40 -13.94 -9.71
N ALA A 84 -7.64 -15.03 -9.64
CA ALA A 84 -8.04 -16.31 -10.22
C ALA A 84 -9.33 -16.89 -9.61
N GLU A 85 -9.52 -16.75 -8.29
CA GLU A 85 -10.74 -17.13 -7.59
C GLU A 85 -11.96 -16.35 -8.08
N LEU A 86 -11.82 -15.03 -8.27
CA LEU A 86 -12.88 -14.16 -8.79
C LEU A 86 -13.24 -14.50 -10.23
N GLU A 87 -12.24 -14.70 -11.09
CA GLU A 87 -12.46 -15.06 -12.49
C GLU A 87 -13.11 -16.44 -12.65
N ALA A 88 -12.77 -17.39 -11.77
CA ALA A 88 -13.45 -18.68 -11.71
C ALA A 88 -14.92 -18.58 -11.30
N LEU A 89 -15.31 -17.51 -10.58
CA LEU A 89 -16.70 -17.19 -10.25
C LEU A 89 -17.41 -16.36 -11.34
N GLY A 90 -16.74 -16.06 -12.45
CA GLY A 90 -17.30 -15.31 -13.57
C GLY A 90 -17.13 -13.79 -13.49
N TYR A 91 -16.36 -13.27 -12.52
CA TYR A 91 -16.02 -11.83 -12.47
C TYR A 91 -15.00 -11.48 -13.54
N GLU A 92 -15.17 -10.33 -14.16
CA GLU A 92 -14.06 -9.65 -14.85
C GLU A 92 -13.21 -8.92 -13.82
N THR A 93 -11.89 -8.88 -14.02
CA THR A 93 -10.96 -8.23 -13.09
C THR A 93 -10.14 -7.14 -13.76
N MET A 94 -9.99 -6.00 -13.07
CA MET A 94 -9.14 -4.89 -13.48
C MET A 94 -8.26 -4.46 -12.30
N MET A 95 -7.03 -4.08 -12.56
CA MET A 95 -6.15 -3.47 -11.57
C MET A 95 -5.91 -2.00 -11.88
N VAL A 96 -6.18 -1.12 -10.92
CA VAL A 96 -5.81 0.30 -10.99
C VAL A 96 -4.72 0.54 -9.97
N MET A 97 -3.51 0.76 -10.43
CA MET A 97 -2.34 1.04 -9.60
C MET A 97 -2.11 2.55 -9.53
N ILE A 98 -2.04 3.08 -8.33
CA ILE A 98 -1.71 4.50 -8.08
C ILE A 98 -0.25 4.60 -7.68
N TYR A 99 0.58 5.05 -8.59
CA TYR A 99 2.01 5.24 -8.36
C TYR A 99 2.30 6.63 -7.78
N VAL A 100 3.21 6.67 -6.83
CA VAL A 100 3.91 7.89 -6.36
C VAL A 100 5.37 7.55 -6.09
N SER A 101 6.24 8.53 -6.13
CA SER A 101 7.67 8.35 -5.78
C SER A 101 7.85 7.99 -4.30
N PRO A 102 9.01 7.43 -3.92
CA PRO A 102 9.30 7.09 -2.51
C PRO A 102 9.20 8.31 -1.59
N ILE A 103 9.70 9.47 -2.04
CA ILE A 103 9.66 10.71 -1.27
C ILE A 103 8.23 11.18 -1.08
N THR A 104 7.43 11.24 -2.13
CA THR A 104 6.01 11.59 -2.05
C THR A 104 5.26 10.64 -1.09
N SER A 105 5.58 9.33 -1.11
CA SER A 105 5.00 8.36 -0.19
C SER A 105 5.32 8.68 1.26
N LEU A 106 6.58 9.03 1.55
CA LEU A 106 7.03 9.40 2.91
C LEU A 106 6.40 10.70 3.38
N GLU A 107 6.33 11.72 2.52
CA GLU A 107 5.71 13.02 2.84
C GLU A 107 4.23 12.87 3.14
N ARG A 108 3.50 12.13 2.29
CA ARG A 108 2.08 11.85 2.53
C ARG A 108 1.86 11.06 3.82
N ASN A 109 2.72 10.08 4.10
CA ASN A 109 2.66 9.32 5.36
C ASN A 109 2.92 10.20 6.58
N ALA A 110 3.86 11.14 6.50
CA ALA A 110 4.18 12.05 7.60
C ALA A 110 3.04 13.02 7.92
N ASN A 111 2.30 13.44 6.89
CA ASN A 111 1.26 14.48 6.97
C ASN A 111 -0.15 13.94 7.25
N ARG A 112 -0.38 12.63 7.16
CA ARG A 112 -1.70 12.07 7.45
C ARG A 112 -1.88 11.74 8.93
N GLU A 113 -3.12 11.65 9.38
CA GLU A 113 -3.49 11.33 10.77
C GLU A 113 -2.88 10.00 11.22
N ARG A 114 -3.13 8.92 10.45
CA ARG A 114 -2.51 7.61 10.69
C ARG A 114 -1.19 7.50 9.94
N SER A 115 -0.07 7.60 10.64
CA SER A 115 1.27 7.50 10.06
C SER A 115 1.98 6.22 10.51
N LEU A 116 2.68 5.61 9.56
CA LEU A 116 3.50 4.42 9.75
C LEU A 116 4.98 4.80 9.94
N MET A 117 5.77 3.86 10.44
CA MET A 117 7.23 4.01 10.46
C MET A 117 7.76 4.18 9.03
N PRO A 118 8.65 5.14 8.75
CA PRO A 118 9.16 5.39 7.39
C PRO A 118 9.75 4.16 6.71
N GLY A 119 10.46 3.30 7.46
CA GLY A 119 11.01 2.06 6.94
C GLY A 119 9.95 1.06 6.45
N ILE A 120 8.75 1.05 7.04
CA ILE A 120 7.62 0.25 6.55
C ILE A 120 7.13 0.82 5.22
N VAL A 121 7.01 2.15 5.12
CA VAL A 121 6.57 2.81 3.88
C VAL A 121 7.51 2.52 2.72
N LEU A 122 8.83 2.66 2.92
CA LEU A 122 9.84 2.40 1.90
C LEU A 122 9.86 0.92 1.47
N ARG A 123 9.78 0.00 2.43
CA ARG A 123 9.74 -1.44 2.13
C ARG A 123 8.49 -1.80 1.33
N THR A 124 7.33 -1.32 1.75
CA THR A 124 6.07 -1.52 1.03
C THR A 124 6.14 -0.94 -0.38
N TRP A 125 6.71 0.27 -0.53
CA TRP A 125 6.90 0.91 -1.83
C TRP A 125 7.77 0.06 -2.76
N ARG A 126 8.92 -0.44 -2.26
CA ARG A 126 9.80 -1.36 -3.01
C ARG A 126 9.04 -2.62 -3.44
N ASP A 127 8.33 -3.26 -2.50
CA ASP A 127 7.62 -4.52 -2.74
C ASP A 127 6.52 -4.36 -3.81
N ILE A 128 5.81 -3.23 -3.81
CA ILE A 128 4.83 -2.91 -4.86
C ILE A 128 5.52 -2.79 -6.22
N ASN A 129 6.60 -2.02 -6.29
CA ASN A 129 7.28 -1.74 -7.56
C ASN A 129 7.99 -2.98 -8.13
N SER A 130 8.52 -3.86 -7.29
CA SER A 130 9.09 -5.13 -7.73
C SER A 130 8.06 -6.12 -8.31
N ASN A 131 6.78 -5.89 -8.08
CA ASN A 131 5.70 -6.72 -8.61
C ASN A 131 5.06 -6.18 -9.90
N ILE A 132 5.49 -5.02 -10.41
CA ILE A 132 4.85 -4.35 -11.57
C ILE A 132 4.82 -5.26 -12.78
N GLU A 133 5.94 -5.86 -13.16
CA GLU A 133 6.01 -6.79 -14.29
C GLU A 133 5.06 -7.98 -14.13
N THR A 134 4.96 -8.52 -12.91
CA THR A 134 4.03 -9.59 -12.58
C THR A 134 2.58 -9.15 -12.78
N TYR A 135 2.26 -7.91 -12.44
CA TYR A 135 0.91 -7.35 -12.65
C TYR A 135 0.64 -7.04 -14.10
N GLU A 136 1.63 -6.54 -14.86
CA GLU A 136 1.52 -6.35 -16.31
C GLU A 136 1.19 -7.66 -17.03
N GLN A 137 1.87 -8.74 -16.67
CA GLN A 137 1.62 -10.08 -17.23
C GLN A 137 0.23 -10.62 -16.84
N ALA A 138 -0.20 -10.41 -15.59
CA ALA A 138 -1.43 -10.98 -15.08
C ALA A 138 -2.70 -10.24 -15.50
N PHE A 139 -2.65 -8.94 -15.64
CA PHE A 139 -3.80 -8.09 -15.97
C PHE A 139 -3.80 -7.59 -17.41
N GLY A 140 -2.65 -7.57 -18.10
CA GLY A 140 -2.55 -7.15 -19.49
C GLY A 140 -3.20 -5.78 -19.75
N ASP A 141 -4.16 -5.74 -20.65
CA ASP A 141 -4.90 -4.51 -20.99
C ASP A 141 -5.79 -4.00 -19.85
N ASN A 142 -6.11 -4.84 -18.87
CA ASN A 142 -6.87 -4.48 -17.69
C ASN A 142 -5.99 -3.92 -16.55
N LEU A 143 -4.69 -3.70 -16.77
CA LEU A 143 -3.85 -2.91 -15.88
C LEU A 143 -3.89 -1.44 -16.28
N VAL A 144 -4.18 -0.58 -15.32
CA VAL A 144 -4.08 0.88 -15.43
C VAL A 144 -3.11 1.40 -14.38
N VAL A 145 -2.05 2.07 -14.79
CA VAL A 145 -1.05 2.66 -13.86
C VAL A 145 -1.12 4.18 -13.95
N ILE A 146 -1.54 4.81 -12.86
CA ILE A 146 -1.73 6.27 -12.77
C ILE A 146 -0.58 6.86 -11.97
N ASN A 147 0.17 7.79 -12.58
CA ASN A 147 1.11 8.61 -11.84
C ASN A 147 0.35 9.68 -11.04
N ASN A 148 0.50 9.64 -9.71
CA ASN A 148 -0.14 10.56 -8.79
C ASN A 148 0.89 11.40 -8.00
N ASP A 149 2.12 11.49 -8.49
CA ASP A 149 3.07 12.47 -7.96
C ASP A 149 2.60 13.90 -8.26
N PRO A 150 2.88 14.86 -7.35
CA PRO A 150 2.80 16.27 -7.70
C PRO A 150 3.66 16.57 -8.93
N LYS A 151 3.28 17.59 -9.72
CA LYS A 151 4.02 17.95 -10.95
C LYS A 151 5.46 18.38 -10.66
N ASP A 152 5.68 18.98 -9.51
CA ASP A 152 6.93 19.50 -8.96
C ASP A 152 7.57 18.57 -7.92
N ALA A 153 7.11 17.31 -7.85
CA ALA A 153 7.65 16.34 -6.90
C ALA A 153 9.16 16.18 -7.10
N ASP A 154 9.89 16.24 -5.98
CA ASP A 154 11.27 15.82 -5.94
C ASP A 154 11.34 14.31 -6.19
N LYS A 155 11.99 13.91 -7.28
CA LYS A 155 12.17 12.52 -7.70
C LYS A 155 13.55 11.97 -7.32
N SER A 156 14.39 12.81 -6.67
CA SER A 156 15.68 12.36 -6.18
C SER A 156 15.48 11.37 -5.02
N PHE A 157 16.33 10.37 -4.95
CA PHE A 157 16.38 9.44 -3.84
C PHE A 157 17.77 9.52 -3.23
N ASP A 158 17.92 10.35 -2.19
CA ASP A 158 19.11 10.40 -1.36
C ASP A 158 18.84 9.73 -0.01
N PRO A 159 19.40 8.52 0.24
CA PRO A 159 19.20 7.81 1.50
C PRO A 159 19.60 8.60 2.74
N GLN A 160 20.61 9.48 2.65
CA GLN A 160 21.06 10.27 3.79
C GLN A 160 20.07 11.41 4.12
N GLU A 161 19.56 12.06 3.10
CA GLU A 161 18.51 13.06 3.27
C GLU A 161 17.22 12.45 3.78
N ILE A 162 16.79 11.32 3.25
CA ILE A 162 15.63 10.57 3.72
C ILE A 162 15.78 10.20 5.19
N LYS A 163 16.96 9.69 5.58
CA LYS A 163 17.25 9.39 6.98
C LYS A 163 17.11 10.63 7.86
N ARG A 164 17.67 11.75 7.45
CA ARG A 164 17.62 13.03 8.19
C ARG A 164 16.19 13.57 8.31
N ARG A 165 15.39 13.50 7.24
CA ARG A 165 14.03 14.07 7.18
C ARG A 165 12.98 13.23 7.89
N PHE A 166 13.05 11.91 7.76
CA PHE A 166 11.93 11.03 8.12
C PHE A 166 12.26 10.04 9.24
N PHE A 167 13.54 9.79 9.55
CA PHE A 167 13.93 8.87 10.60
C PHE A 167 14.43 9.63 11.84
N ASP A 168 13.54 9.91 12.77
CA ASP A 168 13.92 10.47 14.08
C ASP A 168 14.52 9.37 14.96
N THR A 169 15.85 9.33 15.02
CA THR A 169 16.59 8.35 15.84
C THR A 169 16.56 8.67 17.34
N SER A 170 16.14 9.90 17.73
CA SER A 170 16.10 10.32 19.13
C SER A 170 15.02 9.65 19.95
N LYS A 171 13.99 9.09 19.27
CA LYS A 171 12.81 8.46 19.90
C LYS A 171 12.81 6.93 19.80
N ALA A 172 13.88 6.32 19.31
CA ALA A 172 13.98 4.87 19.19
C ALA A 172 14.03 4.20 20.58
N LYS A 173 12.86 4.03 21.17
CA LYS A 173 12.66 3.22 22.40
C LYS A 173 12.64 1.74 22.00
N GLY A 174 13.79 1.17 21.70
CA GLY A 174 13.96 -0.26 21.43
C GLY A 174 14.81 -0.92 22.52
N LYS A 175 14.66 -2.23 22.73
CA LYS A 175 15.63 -3.01 23.52
C LYS A 175 17.01 -2.80 22.89
N PRO A 176 18.08 -2.70 23.69
CA PRO A 176 19.44 -2.64 23.13
C PRO A 176 19.66 -3.85 22.24
N LYS A 177 20.08 -3.58 20.99
CA LYS A 177 20.37 -4.62 20.00
C LYS A 177 21.78 -5.14 20.20
N THR A 178 21.99 -6.42 19.93
CA THR A 178 23.33 -7.00 19.89
C THR A 178 24.14 -6.41 18.72
N PRO A 179 25.48 -6.44 18.76
CA PRO A 179 26.32 -6.02 17.64
C PRO A 179 25.93 -6.71 16.33
N GLU A 180 25.61 -8.00 16.34
CA GLU A 180 25.17 -8.78 15.19
C GLU A 180 23.82 -8.27 14.62
N GLU A 181 22.86 -7.97 15.50
CA GLU A 181 21.56 -7.40 15.09
C GLU A 181 21.73 -6.00 14.48
N ILE A 182 22.71 -5.22 14.96
CA ILE A 182 23.03 -3.90 14.41
C ILE A 182 23.64 -4.03 13.02
N GLU A 183 24.60 -4.92 12.82
CA GLU A 183 25.24 -5.14 11.51
C GLU A 183 24.24 -5.71 10.50
N LYS A 184 23.39 -6.65 10.90
CA LYS A 184 22.31 -7.16 10.06
C LYS A 184 21.35 -6.03 9.66
N ALA A 185 20.93 -5.19 10.60
CA ALA A 185 20.04 -4.07 10.29
C ALA A 185 20.66 -3.05 9.32
N LYS A 186 21.99 -2.81 9.42
CA LYS A 186 22.73 -1.96 8.48
C LYS A 186 22.75 -2.57 7.07
N ALA A 187 23.01 -3.88 6.97
CA ALA A 187 23.00 -4.60 5.71
C ALA A 187 21.61 -4.58 5.06
N ASP A 188 20.55 -4.84 5.83
CA ASP A 188 19.17 -4.81 5.37
C ASP A 188 18.76 -3.41 4.84
N ILE A 189 19.21 -2.34 5.51
CA ILE A 189 18.98 -0.96 5.07
C ILE A 189 19.76 -0.67 3.78
N ALA A 190 21.01 -1.09 3.68
CA ALA A 190 21.82 -0.89 2.49
C ALA A 190 21.23 -1.61 1.28
N GLN A 191 20.75 -2.84 1.48
CA GLN A 191 20.05 -3.58 0.41
C GLN A 191 18.73 -2.91 0.02
N LEU A 192 17.92 -2.47 0.98
CA LEU A 192 16.67 -1.76 0.72
C LEU A 192 16.91 -0.50 -0.13
N ASN A 193 17.94 0.28 0.17
CA ASN A 193 18.28 1.48 -0.59
C ASN A 193 18.63 1.15 -2.05
N LYS A 194 19.46 0.11 -2.28
CA LYS A 194 19.80 -0.35 -3.64
C LYS A 194 18.55 -0.81 -4.42
N ASP A 195 17.67 -1.57 -3.77
CA ASP A 195 16.43 -2.06 -4.38
C ASP A 195 15.52 -0.89 -4.78
N ILE A 196 15.45 0.15 -3.94
CA ILE A 196 14.67 1.35 -4.23
C ILE A 196 15.29 2.15 -5.39
N GLU A 197 16.61 2.35 -5.40
CA GLU A 197 17.31 3.03 -6.49
C GLU A 197 17.07 2.32 -7.84
N LEU A 198 17.16 0.99 -7.84
CA LEU A 198 16.86 0.19 -9.03
C LEU A 198 15.40 0.31 -9.47
N ALA A 199 14.45 0.26 -8.53
CA ALA A 199 13.03 0.38 -8.83
C ALA A 199 12.65 1.78 -9.36
N ILE A 200 13.33 2.84 -8.90
CA ILE A 200 13.16 4.20 -9.44
C ILE A 200 13.62 4.27 -10.90
N GLN A 201 14.72 3.58 -11.25
CA GLN A 201 15.19 3.51 -12.64
C GLN A 201 14.26 2.71 -13.55
N GLN A 202 13.55 1.73 -13.01
CA GLN A 202 12.61 0.84 -13.69
C GLN A 202 11.16 1.32 -13.56
N GLN A 203 10.93 2.63 -13.64
CA GLN A 203 9.56 3.17 -13.50
C GLN A 203 8.56 2.45 -14.41
N PRO A 204 7.32 2.21 -13.92
CA PRO A 204 6.28 1.59 -14.72
C PRO A 204 5.89 2.48 -15.90
N LYS A 205 5.35 1.87 -16.94
CA LYS A 205 4.72 2.62 -18.03
C LYS A 205 3.40 3.20 -17.52
N PHE A 206 3.35 4.51 -17.39
CA PHE A 206 2.15 5.19 -16.94
C PHE A 206 1.08 5.21 -18.04
N THR A 207 -0.15 4.93 -17.65
CA THR A 207 -1.32 5.07 -18.52
C THR A 207 -1.71 6.54 -18.60
N PRO A 208 -1.76 7.15 -19.81
CA PRO A 208 -2.22 8.53 -19.94
C PRO A 208 -3.60 8.73 -19.31
N ALA A 209 -3.81 9.86 -18.62
CA ALA A 209 -5.02 10.10 -17.82
C ALA A 209 -6.33 9.92 -18.62
N ALA A 210 -6.38 10.38 -19.89
CA ALA A 210 -7.54 10.19 -20.74
C ALA A 210 -7.80 8.70 -21.04
N THR A 211 -6.74 7.92 -21.32
CA THR A 211 -6.81 6.48 -21.56
C THR A 211 -7.21 5.73 -20.30
N ALA A 212 -6.66 6.09 -19.14
CA ALA A 212 -7.03 5.50 -17.86
C ALA A 212 -8.53 5.67 -17.57
N VAL A 213 -9.03 6.90 -17.70
CA VAL A 213 -10.47 7.19 -17.54
C VAL A 213 -11.33 6.41 -18.53
N ALA A 214 -10.91 6.31 -19.79
CA ALA A 214 -11.66 5.57 -20.81
C ALA A 214 -11.70 4.06 -20.51
N LYS A 215 -10.56 3.45 -20.16
CA LYS A 215 -10.47 2.04 -19.78
C LYS A 215 -11.35 1.71 -18.56
N ILE A 216 -11.23 2.49 -17.49
CA ILE A 216 -12.02 2.29 -16.26
C ILE A 216 -13.52 2.43 -16.56
N LYS A 217 -13.93 3.44 -17.35
CA LYS A 217 -15.33 3.62 -17.72
C LYS A 217 -15.87 2.48 -18.62
N ALA A 218 -15.05 1.95 -19.50
CA ALA A 218 -15.44 0.82 -20.34
C ALA A 218 -15.62 -0.45 -19.52
N PHE A 219 -14.80 -0.63 -18.49
CA PHE A 219 -14.85 -1.77 -17.57
C PHE A 219 -16.06 -1.74 -16.63
N ILE A 220 -16.49 -0.56 -16.16
CA ILE A 220 -17.58 -0.38 -15.17
C ILE A 220 -18.99 -0.41 -15.83
N LYS A 221 -19.12 -0.71 -17.08
CA LYS A 221 -20.45 -0.76 -17.76
C LYS A 221 -21.29 -1.93 -17.28
#